data_4b9ed6802e685cabf022eee96c96f0b7
#
_entry.id   4b9ed6802e685cabf022eee96c96f0b7
#
_cell.length_a   1.000
_cell.length_b   1.000
_cell.length_c   1.000
_cell.angle_alpha   90.00
_cell.angle_beta   90.00
_cell.angle_gamma   90.00
#
_symmetry.space_group_name_H-M   'P 1'
#
loop_
_entity.id
_entity.type
_entity.pdbx_description
1 polymer ?
#
loop_
_entity_poly.entity_id
_entity_poly.type
_entity_poly.pdbx_seq_one_letter_code
_entity_poly.pdbx_strand_id
1 'polypeptide(L)'
;MNTTKFVAVLAAAALVACSDTEVGPTAPERDALAAANGPAVASASGGGRMVLEVFGFTIPQVLGFSARRHADGSASGHINYRQTFEGETFHFVATVTCMAIYDGNRVKYGGVLTRSNDPTVPVGDYMWFQSIDNGEGEGSPADVSTGSGFGSEAENEAFCASPESPDPIFLAEVIGDIQVRE
;
A
#
# COMPACT_ATOMS: atom_id res chain seq x y z
N MET A 1 -43.84 -52.66 -48.83
CA MET A 1 -43.94 -53.03 -47.40
C MET A 1 -42.50 -53.00 -46.82
N ASN A 2 -42.06 -51.89 -46.32
CA ASN A 2 -40.71 -51.75 -45.72
C ASN A 2 -40.86 -51.43 -44.25
N THR A 3 -40.47 -52.39 -43.44
CA THR A 3 -40.51 -52.30 -41.97
C THR A 3 -39.20 -51.68 -41.50
N THR A 4 -39.26 -50.42 -41.10
CA THR A 4 -38.11 -49.71 -40.53
C THR A 4 -38.02 -50.05 -39.04
N LYS A 5 -36.93 -50.68 -38.62
CA LYS A 5 -36.61 -50.97 -37.22
C LYS A 5 -36.00 -49.73 -36.55
N PHE A 6 -36.67 -49.19 -35.55
CA PHE A 6 -36.10 -48.19 -34.68
C PHE A 6 -35.15 -48.84 -33.64
N VAL A 7 -33.89 -48.47 -33.67
CA VAL A 7 -32.92 -48.80 -32.62
C VAL A 7 -32.89 -47.63 -31.64
N ALA A 8 -33.36 -47.87 -30.43
CA ALA A 8 -33.26 -46.92 -29.35
C ALA A 8 -31.85 -47.01 -28.72
N VAL A 9 -31.08 -45.96 -28.87
CA VAL A 9 -29.79 -45.79 -28.17
C VAL A 9 -30.05 -45.07 -26.84
N LEU A 10 -29.93 -45.79 -25.73
CA LEU A 10 -29.90 -45.19 -24.39
C LEU A 10 -28.51 -44.57 -24.18
N ALA A 11 -28.44 -43.24 -24.15
CA ALA A 11 -27.26 -42.53 -23.71
C ALA A 11 -27.32 -42.36 -22.17
N ALA A 12 -26.51 -43.09 -21.46
CA ALA A 12 -26.30 -42.90 -20.03
C ALA A 12 -25.41 -41.65 -19.82
N ALA A 13 -26.00 -40.55 -19.37
CA ALA A 13 -25.26 -39.37 -18.94
C ALA A 13 -24.65 -39.61 -17.55
N ALA A 14 -23.35 -39.85 -17.51
CA ALA A 14 -22.57 -39.84 -16.27
C ALA A 14 -22.39 -38.37 -15.83
N LEU A 15 -23.12 -37.97 -14.79
CA LEU A 15 -22.86 -36.70 -14.06
C LEU A 15 -21.59 -36.88 -13.26
N VAL A 16 -20.46 -36.37 -13.79
CA VAL A 16 -19.25 -36.14 -13.02
C VAL A 16 -19.51 -34.88 -12.19
N ALA A 17 -19.83 -35.04 -10.91
CA ALA A 17 -19.82 -33.98 -9.95
C ALA A 17 -18.34 -33.57 -9.69
N CYS A 18 -17.89 -32.49 -10.32
CA CYS A 18 -16.68 -31.81 -9.91
C CYS A 18 -16.95 -31.17 -8.54
N SER A 19 -16.54 -31.83 -7.47
CA SER A 19 -16.41 -31.21 -6.16
C SER A 19 -15.17 -30.33 -6.25
N ASP A 20 -15.35 -29.04 -6.54
CA ASP A 20 -14.34 -28.02 -6.27
C ASP A 20 -14.19 -27.93 -4.75
N THR A 21 -13.29 -28.76 -4.22
CA THR A 21 -12.80 -28.56 -2.87
C THR A 21 -11.84 -27.37 -2.95
N GLU A 22 -12.36 -26.17 -2.71
CA GLU A 22 -11.49 -25.04 -2.36
C GLU A 22 -10.67 -25.46 -1.14
N VAL A 23 -9.45 -25.92 -1.39
CA VAL A 23 -8.45 -26.12 -0.33
C VAL A 23 -7.96 -24.73 0.04
N GLY A 24 -8.75 -24.04 0.88
CA GLY A 24 -8.26 -22.85 1.53
C GLY A 24 -7.05 -23.21 2.40
N PRO A 25 -6.08 -22.31 2.60
CA PRO A 25 -4.91 -22.58 3.42
C PRO A 25 -5.35 -23.09 4.79
N THR A 26 -4.78 -24.22 5.20
CA THR A 26 -5.07 -24.86 6.49
C THR A 26 -4.62 -23.96 7.64
N ALA A 27 -5.27 -24.03 8.79
CA ALA A 27 -4.95 -23.21 9.98
C ALA A 27 -3.44 -23.14 10.30
N PRO A 28 -2.65 -24.25 10.20
CA PRO A 28 -1.20 -24.20 10.42
C PRO A 28 -0.43 -23.28 9.46
N GLU A 29 -0.90 -23.15 8.23
CA GLU A 29 -0.27 -22.30 7.20
C GLU A 29 -0.54 -20.82 7.47
N ARG A 30 -1.74 -20.49 7.98
CA ARG A 30 -2.08 -19.13 8.42
C ARG A 30 -1.29 -18.70 9.66
N ASP A 31 -1.12 -19.61 10.60
CA ASP A 31 -0.34 -19.37 11.80
C ASP A 31 1.17 -19.23 11.48
N ALA A 32 1.69 -19.98 10.52
CA ALA A 32 3.07 -19.85 10.06
C ALA A 32 3.33 -18.53 9.34
N LEU A 33 2.39 -18.04 8.51
CA LEU A 33 2.46 -16.74 7.86
C LEU A 33 2.34 -15.58 8.87
N ALA A 34 1.47 -15.72 9.88
CA ALA A 34 1.35 -14.75 10.97
C ALA A 34 2.59 -14.72 11.87
N ALA A 35 3.25 -15.87 12.09
CA ALA A 35 4.47 -15.98 12.86
C ALA A 35 5.72 -15.47 12.12
N ALA A 36 5.69 -15.43 10.78
CA ALA A 36 6.82 -15.00 9.96
C ALA A 36 7.19 -13.52 10.14
N ASN A 37 6.22 -12.68 10.53
CA ASN A 37 6.44 -11.23 10.66
C ASN A 37 6.72 -10.78 12.11
N GLY A 38 6.62 -11.67 13.09
CA GLY A 38 6.78 -11.30 14.51
C GLY A 38 5.74 -10.28 15.02
N PRO A 39 5.82 -9.89 16.31
CA PRO A 39 4.97 -8.83 16.84
C PRO A 39 5.37 -7.46 16.24
N ALA A 40 4.39 -6.60 16.04
CA ALA A 40 4.65 -5.22 15.66
C ALA A 40 5.30 -4.47 16.83
N VAL A 41 6.42 -3.83 16.57
CA VAL A 41 7.19 -3.03 17.56
C VAL A 41 7.07 -1.54 17.32
N ALA A 42 6.61 -1.12 16.14
CA ALA A 42 6.32 0.26 15.82
C ALA A 42 5.20 0.33 14.78
N SER A 43 4.44 1.41 14.78
CA SER A 43 3.38 1.63 13.81
C SER A 43 3.22 3.11 13.48
N ALA A 44 2.77 3.38 12.26
CA ALA A 44 2.30 4.69 11.86
C ALA A 44 1.08 4.54 10.95
N SER A 45 0.14 5.45 11.09
CA SER A 45 -1.06 5.45 10.26
C SER A 45 -1.64 6.86 10.17
N GLY A 46 -2.44 7.09 9.16
CA GLY A 46 -3.11 8.36 9.00
C GLY A 46 -3.24 8.76 7.54
N GLY A 47 -3.36 10.05 7.36
CA GLY A 47 -3.46 10.68 6.05
C GLY A 47 -4.52 11.77 6.00
N GLY A 48 -4.73 12.30 4.83
CA GLY A 48 -5.64 13.40 4.59
C GLY A 48 -5.46 13.99 3.20
N ARG A 49 -5.96 15.20 3.05
CA ARG A 49 -5.74 16.01 1.85
C ARG A 49 -4.53 16.89 2.06
N MET A 50 -3.76 17.08 1.03
CA MET A 50 -2.65 18.01 1.02
C MET A 50 -2.51 18.66 -0.35
N VAL A 51 -1.84 19.79 -0.40
CA VAL A 51 -1.50 20.48 -1.65
C VAL A 51 0.00 20.71 -1.65
N LEU A 52 0.69 20.06 -2.56
CA LEU A 52 2.11 20.26 -2.76
C LEU A 52 2.32 21.40 -3.76
N GLU A 53 3.09 22.40 -3.33
CA GLU A 53 3.50 23.51 -4.19
C GLU A 53 4.98 23.40 -4.50
N VAL A 54 5.33 22.98 -5.71
CA VAL A 54 6.71 22.71 -6.09
C VAL A 54 6.96 23.14 -7.53
N PHE A 55 8.06 23.87 -7.76
CA PHE A 55 8.47 24.36 -9.08
C PHE A 55 7.38 25.15 -9.86
N GLY A 56 6.47 25.82 -9.13
CA GLY A 56 5.36 26.58 -9.72
C GLY A 56 4.14 25.73 -10.07
N PHE A 57 4.13 24.46 -9.73
CA PHE A 57 2.95 23.60 -9.85
C PHE A 57 2.22 23.50 -8.52
N THR A 58 0.90 23.51 -8.59
CA THR A 58 0.00 23.21 -7.47
C THR A 58 -0.57 21.81 -7.67
N ILE A 59 -0.22 20.87 -6.83
CA ILE A 59 -0.55 19.44 -6.97
C ILE A 59 -1.44 19.00 -5.81
N PRO A 60 -2.78 18.96 -5.98
CA PRO A 60 -3.68 18.40 -5.00
C PRO A 60 -3.43 16.89 -4.82
N GLN A 61 -3.37 16.46 -3.58
CA GLN A 61 -3.05 15.09 -3.21
C GLN A 61 -3.99 14.59 -2.11
N VAL A 62 -4.21 13.28 -2.08
CA VAL A 62 -4.88 12.57 -0.99
C VAL A 62 -4.03 11.38 -0.65
N LEU A 63 -3.60 11.30 0.59
CA LEU A 63 -2.80 10.20 1.13
C LEU A 63 -3.59 9.49 2.22
N GLY A 64 -3.52 8.17 2.25
CA GLY A 64 -3.95 7.33 3.35
C GLY A 64 -2.97 6.18 3.49
N PHE A 65 -2.50 5.91 4.70
CA PHE A 65 -1.56 4.82 4.92
C PHE A 65 -1.73 4.16 6.28
N SER A 66 -1.25 2.93 6.35
CA SER A 66 -1.00 2.20 7.59
C SER A 66 0.28 1.39 7.39
N ALA A 67 1.24 1.57 8.27
CA ALA A 67 2.52 0.90 8.23
C ALA A 67 2.88 0.36 9.62
N ARG A 68 3.50 -0.82 9.66
CA ARG A 68 3.97 -1.47 10.89
C ARG A 68 5.36 -2.02 10.65
N ARG A 69 6.24 -1.84 11.63
CA ARG A 69 7.54 -2.50 11.69
C ARG A 69 7.46 -3.64 12.70
N HIS A 70 7.96 -4.79 12.32
CA HIS A 70 7.98 -6.00 13.14
C HIS A 70 9.32 -6.19 13.83
N ALA A 71 9.34 -7.05 14.86
CA ALA A 71 10.55 -7.31 15.65
C ALA A 71 11.70 -7.95 14.84
N ASP A 72 11.38 -8.63 13.73
CA ASP A 72 12.34 -9.21 12.79
C ASP A 72 12.91 -8.20 11.78
N GLY A 73 12.48 -6.93 11.86
CA GLY A 73 12.88 -5.85 10.96
C GLY A 73 12.02 -5.72 9.70
N SER A 74 11.13 -6.67 9.44
CA SER A 74 10.20 -6.58 8.31
C SER A 74 9.17 -5.46 8.52
N ALA A 75 8.54 -5.02 7.43
CA ALA A 75 7.45 -4.07 7.49
C ALA A 75 6.21 -4.61 6.75
N SER A 76 5.04 -4.16 7.18
CA SER A 76 3.77 -4.51 6.55
C SER A 76 2.79 -3.35 6.61
N GLY A 77 1.79 -3.37 5.72
CA GLY A 77 0.77 -2.35 5.67
C GLY A 77 0.36 -2.01 4.24
N HIS A 78 -0.27 -0.86 4.09
CA HIS A 78 -0.72 -0.40 2.78
C HIS A 78 -0.63 1.12 2.66
N ILE A 79 -0.49 1.58 1.42
CA ILE A 79 -0.54 2.98 1.02
C ILE A 79 -1.62 3.12 -0.04
N ASN A 80 -2.47 4.11 0.09
CA ASN A 80 -3.43 4.55 -0.91
C ASN A 80 -3.17 6.02 -1.20
N TYR A 81 -2.77 6.32 -2.43
CA TYR A 81 -2.38 7.66 -2.81
C TYR A 81 -3.03 8.09 -4.11
N ARG A 82 -3.47 9.34 -4.12
CA ARG A 82 -4.03 9.99 -5.30
C ARG A 82 -3.42 11.37 -5.46
N GLN A 83 -3.07 11.71 -6.67
CA GLN A 83 -2.65 13.07 -7.03
C GLN A 83 -3.35 13.54 -8.30
N THR A 84 -3.54 14.85 -8.41
CA THR A 84 -4.02 15.47 -9.66
C THR A 84 -2.93 16.38 -10.18
N PHE A 85 -2.44 16.09 -11.38
CA PHE A 85 -1.42 16.87 -12.06
C PHE A 85 -1.87 17.21 -13.47
N GLU A 86 -1.82 18.49 -13.86
CA GLU A 86 -2.27 18.99 -15.16
C GLU A 86 -3.70 18.56 -15.55
N GLY A 87 -4.58 18.41 -14.55
CA GLY A 87 -5.99 18.02 -14.75
C GLY A 87 -6.21 16.50 -14.84
N GLU A 88 -5.17 15.69 -14.88
CA GLU A 88 -5.25 14.23 -14.82
C GLU A 88 -5.13 13.74 -13.36
N THR A 89 -5.91 12.71 -13.02
CA THR A 89 -5.89 12.11 -11.69
C THR A 89 -5.23 10.73 -11.74
N PHE A 90 -4.15 10.61 -11.01
CA PHE A 90 -3.42 9.36 -10.83
C PHE A 90 -3.76 8.73 -9.49
N HIS A 91 -3.89 7.41 -9.49
CA HIS A 91 -4.23 6.63 -8.31
C HIS A 91 -3.27 5.45 -8.17
N PHE A 92 -2.66 5.35 -7.00
CA PHE A 92 -1.66 4.34 -6.66
C PHE A 92 -2.06 3.62 -5.38
N VAL A 93 -1.84 2.30 -5.36
CA VAL A 93 -1.95 1.48 -4.16
C VAL A 93 -0.67 0.67 -4.02
N ALA A 94 -0.09 0.66 -2.83
CA ALA A 94 1.11 -0.11 -2.56
C ALA A 94 0.97 -0.97 -1.30
N THR A 95 1.69 -2.09 -1.28
CA THR A 95 1.94 -2.89 -0.08
C THR A 95 3.24 -2.42 0.55
N VAL A 96 3.20 -2.05 1.83
CA VAL A 96 4.38 -1.57 2.55
C VAL A 96 5.43 -2.67 2.68
N THR A 97 6.66 -2.35 2.34
CA THR A 97 7.83 -3.24 2.43
C THR A 97 8.95 -2.67 3.30
N CYS A 98 8.97 -1.36 3.54
CA CYS A 98 9.91 -0.74 4.48
C CYS A 98 9.23 0.32 5.34
N MET A 99 9.71 0.46 6.59
CA MET A 99 9.28 1.49 7.53
C MET A 99 10.39 1.79 8.53
N ALA A 100 10.63 3.07 8.80
CA ALA A 100 11.50 3.51 9.88
C ALA A 100 10.93 4.75 10.56
N ILE A 101 11.11 4.85 11.89
CA ILE A 101 10.75 6.02 12.67
C ILE A 101 12.04 6.73 13.08
N TYR A 102 12.04 8.03 12.99
CA TYR A 102 13.14 8.93 13.36
C TYR A 102 12.62 10.03 14.27
N ASP A 103 13.40 10.41 15.24
CA ASP A 103 13.11 11.50 16.16
C ASP A 103 11.80 11.31 16.97
N GLY A 104 11.25 10.08 16.98
CA GLY A 104 10.03 9.70 17.71
C GLY A 104 8.72 10.10 17.02
N ASN A 105 8.74 10.98 16.03
CA ASN A 105 7.53 11.49 15.38
C ASN A 105 7.59 11.54 13.85
N ARG A 106 8.74 11.26 13.28
CA ARG A 106 8.97 11.28 11.83
C ARG A 106 9.04 9.86 11.31
N VAL A 107 8.14 9.50 10.42
CA VAL A 107 8.09 8.17 9.80
C VAL A 107 8.42 8.24 8.32
N LYS A 108 9.31 7.35 7.88
CA LYS A 108 9.53 7.01 6.47
C LYS A 108 8.91 5.65 6.20
N TYR A 109 8.21 5.53 5.10
CA TYR A 109 7.58 4.29 4.69
C TYR A 109 7.47 4.24 3.17
N GLY A 110 7.54 3.04 2.64
CA GLY A 110 7.40 2.81 1.22
C GLY A 110 7.08 1.35 0.93
N GLY A 111 6.78 1.08 -0.33
CA GLY A 111 6.39 -0.26 -0.71
C GLY A 111 6.16 -0.44 -2.20
N VAL A 112 5.91 -1.69 -2.57
CA VAL A 112 5.69 -2.11 -3.96
C VAL A 112 4.28 -1.77 -4.42
N LEU A 113 4.16 -1.16 -5.60
CA LEU A 113 2.88 -0.83 -6.23
C LEU A 113 2.12 -2.09 -6.63
N THR A 114 0.90 -2.22 -6.13
CA THR A 114 -0.05 -3.27 -6.49
C THR A 114 -1.14 -2.76 -7.44
N ARG A 115 -1.29 -1.45 -7.54
CA ARG A 115 -2.17 -0.77 -8.50
C ARG A 115 -1.57 0.58 -8.89
N SER A 116 -1.63 0.88 -10.19
CA SER A 116 -1.32 2.18 -10.78
C SER A 116 -2.18 2.39 -12.02
N ASN A 117 -2.66 3.60 -12.25
CA ASN A 117 -3.24 4.02 -13.53
C ASN A 117 -2.34 5.00 -14.30
N ASP A 118 -1.14 5.27 -13.79
CA ASP A 118 -0.11 6.02 -14.50
C ASP A 118 0.73 5.04 -15.33
N PRO A 119 0.76 5.16 -16.67
CA PRO A 119 1.53 4.28 -17.52
C PRO A 119 3.04 4.45 -17.36
N THR A 120 3.51 5.56 -16.77
CA THR A 120 4.93 5.84 -16.53
C THR A 120 5.43 5.27 -15.20
N VAL A 121 4.50 4.84 -14.32
CA VAL A 121 4.77 4.27 -13.00
C VAL A 121 4.03 2.94 -12.89
N PRO A 122 4.59 1.85 -13.44
CA PRO A 122 3.87 0.57 -13.53
C PRO A 122 3.75 -0.15 -12.19
N VAL A 123 2.81 -1.09 -12.12
CA VAL A 123 2.73 -2.07 -11.02
C VAL A 123 4.04 -2.85 -10.92
N GLY A 124 4.54 -3.02 -9.71
CA GLY A 124 5.84 -3.62 -9.42
C GLY A 124 6.95 -2.61 -9.15
N ASP A 125 6.80 -1.36 -9.56
CA ASP A 125 7.66 -0.27 -9.08
C ASP A 125 7.37 0.03 -7.62
N TYR A 126 8.19 0.86 -7.00
CA TYR A 126 8.09 1.23 -5.60
C TYR A 126 7.71 2.70 -5.46
N MET A 127 6.97 3.00 -4.39
CA MET A 127 6.66 4.36 -3.97
C MET A 127 6.96 4.55 -2.50
N TRP A 128 7.32 5.79 -2.09
CA TRP A 128 7.64 6.12 -0.71
C TRP A 128 7.23 7.53 -0.32
N PHE A 129 7.09 7.72 1.00
CA PHE A 129 6.72 8.98 1.65
C PHE A 129 7.50 9.15 2.95
N GLN A 130 7.63 10.40 3.37
CA GLN A 130 7.91 10.74 4.75
C GLN A 130 6.75 11.55 5.32
N SER A 131 6.35 11.23 6.55
CA SER A 131 5.34 11.98 7.28
C SER A 131 5.85 12.34 8.66
N ILE A 132 5.36 13.46 9.21
CA ILE A 132 5.69 13.94 10.54
C ILE A 132 4.40 14.16 11.31
N ASP A 133 4.29 13.50 12.45
CA ASP A 133 3.25 13.67 13.45
C ASP A 133 3.67 14.84 14.36
N ASN A 134 2.99 15.96 14.25
CA ASN A 134 3.25 17.16 15.07
C ASN A 134 2.43 17.18 16.36
N GLY A 135 1.76 16.06 16.66
CA GLY A 135 0.94 15.87 17.84
C GLY A 135 -0.46 16.44 17.70
N GLU A 136 -1.32 16.02 18.63
CA GLU A 136 -2.73 16.38 18.65
C GLU A 136 -3.01 17.49 19.68
N GLY A 137 -4.10 18.23 19.46
CA GLY A 137 -4.65 19.17 20.40
C GLY A 137 -4.67 20.62 19.92
N GLU A 138 -5.35 21.44 20.68
CA GLU A 138 -5.48 22.86 20.36
C GLU A 138 -4.11 23.57 20.41
N GLY A 139 -3.69 24.12 19.28
CA GLY A 139 -2.41 24.81 19.13
C GLY A 139 -1.24 23.95 18.64
N SER A 140 -1.43 22.64 18.42
CA SER A 140 -0.43 21.83 17.73
C SER A 140 -0.31 22.27 16.26
N PRO A 141 0.92 22.29 15.70
CA PRO A 141 1.10 22.49 14.27
C PRO A 141 0.38 21.38 13.48
N ALA A 142 0.02 21.67 12.24
CA ALA A 142 -0.51 20.64 11.37
C ALA A 142 0.55 19.56 11.09
N ASP A 143 0.11 18.32 10.95
CA ASP A 143 0.96 17.26 10.44
C ASP A 143 1.41 17.56 9.02
N VAL A 144 2.55 17.03 8.64
CA VAL A 144 3.07 17.25 7.29
C VAL A 144 3.47 15.94 6.64
N SER A 145 3.37 15.90 5.31
CA SER A 145 3.86 14.77 4.52
C SER A 145 4.56 15.27 3.26
N THR A 146 5.48 14.47 2.76
CA THR A 146 6.07 14.71 1.44
C THR A 146 5.08 14.36 0.32
N GLY A 147 5.35 14.86 -0.88
CA GLY A 147 4.88 14.21 -2.10
C GLY A 147 5.48 12.81 -2.26
N SER A 148 4.95 12.06 -3.22
CA SER A 148 5.44 10.71 -3.52
C SER A 148 6.81 10.71 -4.19
N GLY A 149 7.70 9.82 -3.74
CA GLY A 149 8.83 9.36 -4.54
C GLY A 149 8.47 8.04 -5.23
N PHE A 150 9.07 7.79 -6.40
CA PHE A 150 8.90 6.56 -7.16
C PHE A 150 10.26 6.04 -7.64
N GLY A 151 10.39 4.72 -7.75
CA GLY A 151 11.62 4.10 -8.25
C GLY A 151 11.71 2.60 -8.00
N SER A 152 12.94 2.13 -7.84
CA SER A 152 13.28 0.73 -7.61
C SER A 152 13.17 0.32 -6.14
N GLU A 153 13.22 -1.00 -5.89
CA GLU A 153 13.29 -1.57 -4.54
C GLU A 153 14.48 -1.03 -3.74
N ALA A 154 15.66 -0.97 -4.37
CA ALA A 154 16.87 -0.49 -3.71
C ALA A 154 16.77 0.98 -3.28
N GLU A 155 16.13 1.84 -4.09
CA GLU A 155 15.87 3.24 -3.73
C GLU A 155 14.86 3.36 -2.60
N ASN A 156 13.82 2.54 -2.59
CA ASN A 156 12.84 2.46 -1.51
C ASN A 156 13.48 2.05 -0.18
N GLU A 157 14.32 1.01 -0.20
CA GLU A 157 15.06 0.55 0.99
C GLU A 157 16.04 1.62 1.48
N ALA A 158 16.81 2.23 0.58
CA ALA A 158 17.74 3.31 0.90
C ALA A 158 17.00 4.52 1.50
N PHE A 159 15.82 4.86 0.97
CA PHE A 159 14.99 5.94 1.51
C PHE A 159 14.56 5.65 2.96
N CYS A 160 14.06 4.45 3.24
CA CYS A 160 13.68 4.09 4.61
C CYS A 160 14.88 4.04 5.56
N ALA A 161 16.06 3.62 5.09
CA ALA A 161 17.27 3.51 5.92
C ALA A 161 17.95 4.84 6.21
N SER A 162 17.69 5.88 5.40
CA SER A 162 18.32 7.20 5.57
C SER A 162 17.64 8.01 6.67
N PRO A 163 18.36 8.52 7.68
CA PRO A 163 17.81 9.43 8.67
C PRO A 163 17.60 10.87 8.14
N GLU A 164 18.06 11.18 6.95
CA GLU A 164 17.97 12.52 6.37
C GLU A 164 16.52 12.96 6.19
N SER A 165 16.22 14.22 6.47
CA SER A 165 14.94 14.84 6.13
C SER A 165 14.95 15.28 4.66
N PRO A 166 13.81 15.20 3.96
CA PRO A 166 13.69 15.78 2.63
C PRO A 166 13.81 17.31 2.73
N ASP A 167 14.08 17.93 1.59
CA ASP A 167 14.01 19.38 1.48
C ASP A 167 12.60 19.86 1.87
N PRO A 168 12.47 20.90 2.70
CA PRO A 168 11.18 21.45 3.12
C PRO A 168 10.23 21.82 1.97
N ILE A 169 10.73 22.11 0.78
CA ILE A 169 9.89 22.42 -0.40
C ILE A 169 9.02 21.23 -0.83
N PHE A 170 9.35 20.01 -0.42
CA PHE A 170 8.57 18.81 -0.69
C PHE A 170 7.57 18.46 0.42
N LEU A 171 7.51 19.25 1.49
CA LEU A 171 6.59 19.05 2.61
C LEU A 171 5.31 19.86 2.38
N ALA A 172 4.17 19.23 2.61
CA ALA A 172 2.85 19.84 2.57
C ALA A 172 2.09 19.54 3.87
N GLU A 173 1.32 20.51 4.35
CA GLU A 173 0.40 20.30 5.47
C GLU A 173 -0.68 19.29 5.11
N VAL A 174 -0.97 18.39 6.05
CA VAL A 174 -2.01 17.38 5.92
C VAL A 174 -3.28 17.87 6.59
N ILE A 175 -4.34 18.07 5.82
CA ILE A 175 -5.68 18.28 6.36
C ILE A 175 -6.26 16.90 6.69
N GLY A 176 -5.94 16.42 7.87
CA GLY A 176 -6.20 15.07 8.35
C GLY A 176 -5.43 14.83 9.64
N ASP A 177 -5.00 13.61 9.84
CA ASP A 177 -4.29 13.18 11.05
C ASP A 177 -3.24 12.12 10.70
N ILE A 178 -2.06 12.22 11.32
CA ILE A 178 -0.98 11.23 11.24
C ILE A 178 -0.61 10.84 12.67
N GLN A 179 -0.50 9.56 12.93
CA GLN A 179 -0.11 9.03 14.23
C GLN A 179 1.12 8.14 14.08
N VAL A 180 2.14 8.42 14.89
CA VAL A 180 3.39 7.65 14.97
C VAL A 180 3.51 7.06 16.38
N ARG A 181 3.82 5.75 16.48
CA ARG A 181 3.91 5.02 17.76
C ARG A 181 5.11 4.07 17.73
N GLU A 182 5.94 4.13 18.76
CA GLU A 182 7.03 3.20 19.06
C GLU A 182 6.71 2.32 20.26
#